data_30159551d1739a9d11696d0d229856be
#
_entry.id   30159551d1739a9d11696d0d229856be
#
_cell.length_a   1.000
_cell.length_b   1.000
_cell.length_c   1.000
_cell.angle_alpha   90.00
_cell.angle_beta   90.00
_cell.angle_gamma   90.00
#
_symmetry.space_group_name_H-M   'P 1'
#
loop_
_entity.id
_entity.type
_entity.pdbx_description
1 polymer ?
#
loop_
_entity_poly.entity_id
_entity_poly.type
_entity_poly.pdbx_seq_one_letter_code
_entity_poly.pdbx_strand_id
1 'polypeptide(L)'
;RINVYVMKIDPTNFNLKAARNFKWEIATDVRIGRDFSFNIDYFREDMTSGFRYASEFTRVIYKDYQEEAIDKSALTGPPSTETTPWVPDTLLVSHTFNTNGSRTLKEGIEFTLSAPRIRPIRTKVTVSGAWFRTRYSNSQPTYYRPSVVVAGKTYPYVGYYKDTDGLLREVFNTNFMFDTQIPRLGMI
;
A
#
# COMPACT_ATOMS: atom_id res chain seq x y z
N ARG A 1 -18.75 -17.83 -31.19
CA ARG A 1 -17.97 -18.77 -30.39
C ARG A 1 -18.01 -18.31 -28.94
N ILE A 2 -18.51 -19.13 -28.03
CA ILE A 2 -18.48 -18.84 -26.60
C ILE A 2 -17.52 -19.83 -25.96
N ASN A 3 -16.36 -19.36 -25.54
CA ASN A 3 -15.43 -20.13 -24.71
C ASN A 3 -15.70 -19.74 -23.26
N VAL A 4 -16.23 -20.66 -22.48
CA VAL A 4 -16.48 -20.46 -21.05
C VAL A 4 -15.41 -21.21 -20.28
N TYR A 5 -14.61 -20.49 -19.51
CA TYR A 5 -13.64 -21.08 -18.59
C TYR A 5 -14.15 -20.84 -17.17
N VAL A 6 -14.27 -21.93 -16.41
CA VAL A 6 -14.53 -21.83 -14.97
C VAL A 6 -13.29 -22.35 -14.26
N MET A 7 -12.63 -21.47 -13.51
CA MET A 7 -11.49 -21.82 -12.70
C MET A 7 -11.80 -21.44 -11.25
N LYS A 8 -11.66 -22.42 -10.36
CA LYS A 8 -11.75 -22.18 -8.92
C LYS A 8 -10.34 -22.11 -8.36
N ILE A 9 -9.97 -20.92 -7.85
CA ILE A 9 -8.73 -20.70 -7.13
C ILE A 9 -9.10 -20.36 -5.70
N ASP A 10 -8.48 -21.03 -4.74
CA ASP A 10 -8.62 -20.69 -3.33
C ASP A 10 -7.51 -19.69 -2.95
N PRO A 11 -7.83 -18.43 -2.70
CA PRO A 11 -6.86 -17.41 -2.32
C PRO A 11 -6.53 -17.42 -0.82
N THR A 12 -6.98 -18.43 -0.09
CA THR A 12 -6.80 -18.49 1.36
C THR A 12 -5.34 -18.73 1.72
N ASN A 13 -4.79 -17.90 2.58
CA ASN A 13 -3.46 -18.05 3.14
C ASN A 13 -3.55 -18.41 4.64
N PHE A 14 -3.41 -19.68 4.95
CA PHE A 14 -3.43 -20.18 6.34
C PHE A 14 -2.18 -19.79 7.15
N ASN A 15 -1.14 -19.26 6.50
CA ASN A 15 0.11 -18.85 7.14
C ASN A 15 0.12 -17.36 7.52
N LEU A 16 -1.01 -16.67 7.43
CA LEU A 16 -1.10 -15.29 7.85
C LEU A 16 -0.81 -15.14 9.35
N LYS A 17 0.07 -14.20 9.64
CA LYS A 17 0.46 -13.83 11.02
C LYS A 17 -0.10 -12.46 11.34
N ALA A 18 -0.41 -12.21 12.60
CA ALA A 18 -0.78 -10.88 13.06
C ALA A 18 0.33 -9.87 12.75
N ALA A 19 -0.05 -8.71 12.27
CA ALA A 19 0.87 -7.59 12.15
C ALA A 19 1.37 -7.18 13.53
N ARG A 20 2.65 -6.88 13.62
CA ARG A 20 3.29 -6.44 14.87
C ARG A 20 3.68 -4.98 14.72
N ASN A 21 3.37 -4.21 15.73
CA ASN A 21 3.73 -2.80 15.82
C ASN A 21 4.46 -2.55 17.14
N PHE A 22 5.64 -1.98 17.05
CA PHE A 22 6.43 -1.54 18.21
C PHE A 22 6.56 -0.03 18.14
N LYS A 23 6.03 0.67 19.15
CA LYS A 23 6.13 2.12 19.29
C LYS A 23 6.89 2.46 20.58
N TRP A 24 7.79 3.43 20.52
CA TRP A 24 8.34 4.10 21.67
C TRP A 24 8.36 5.61 21.44
N GLU A 25 8.39 6.35 22.54
CA GLU A 25 8.23 7.79 22.56
C GLU A 25 9.02 8.37 23.72
N ILE A 26 9.65 9.51 23.52
CA ILE A 26 10.33 10.28 24.54
C ILE A 26 9.84 11.70 24.44
N ALA A 27 9.24 12.19 25.52
CA ALA A 27 8.70 13.54 25.61
C ALA A 27 9.39 14.33 26.72
N THR A 28 9.52 15.63 26.53
CA THR A 28 10.04 16.56 27.53
C THR A 28 9.16 17.80 27.58
N ASP A 29 8.69 18.13 28.78
CA ASP A 29 7.97 19.36 29.10
C ASP A 29 8.86 20.26 29.94
N VAL A 30 9.10 21.49 29.47
CA VAL A 30 9.82 22.53 30.22
C VAL A 30 8.89 23.72 30.46
N ARG A 31 8.77 24.14 31.72
CA ARG A 31 8.01 25.32 32.11
C ARG A 31 8.90 26.25 32.89
N ILE A 32 8.96 27.51 32.47
CA ILE A 32 9.74 28.54 33.12
C ILE A 32 8.78 29.69 33.51
N GLY A 33 8.64 29.89 34.81
CA GLY A 33 7.64 30.81 35.34
C GLY A 33 6.21 30.38 34.99
N ARG A 34 5.34 31.37 34.79
CA ARG A 34 3.88 31.11 34.52
C ARG A 34 3.52 31.05 33.04
N ASP A 35 4.33 31.66 32.20
CA ASP A 35 3.91 32.01 30.85
C ASP A 35 4.77 31.37 29.74
N PHE A 36 5.94 30.81 30.07
CA PHE A 36 6.77 30.11 29.11
C PHE A 36 6.60 28.63 29.24
N SER A 37 6.30 27.95 28.16
CA SER A 37 6.29 26.49 28.10
C SER A 37 6.86 26.00 26.76
N PHE A 38 7.63 24.95 26.84
CA PHE A 38 8.17 24.23 25.69
C PHE A 38 7.94 22.75 25.88
N ASN A 39 7.28 22.14 24.92
CA ASN A 39 7.10 20.71 24.82
C ASN A 39 7.78 20.22 23.55
N ILE A 40 8.48 19.10 23.66
CA ILE A 40 9.04 18.38 22.52
C ILE A 40 8.86 16.88 22.75
N ASP A 41 8.41 16.20 21.72
CA ASP A 41 8.18 14.78 21.69
C ASP A 41 8.88 14.17 20.47
N TYR A 42 9.60 13.09 20.65
CA TYR A 42 10.13 12.26 19.59
C TYR A 42 9.57 10.87 19.70
N PHE A 43 9.04 10.35 18.60
CA PHE A 43 8.52 8.99 18.54
C PHE A 43 9.10 8.19 17.39
N ARG A 44 9.12 6.89 17.56
CA ARG A 44 9.41 5.92 16.50
C ARG A 44 8.47 4.73 16.58
N GLU A 45 7.91 4.37 15.45
CA GLU A 45 6.97 3.27 15.28
C GLU A 45 7.46 2.36 14.16
N ASP A 46 7.69 1.09 14.44
CA ASP A 46 8.10 0.07 13.47
C ASP A 46 7.01 -1.00 13.40
N MET A 47 6.22 -0.94 12.36
CA MET A 47 5.23 -1.96 12.04
C MET A 47 5.88 -2.99 11.12
N THR A 48 5.96 -4.23 11.58
CA THR A 48 6.48 -5.37 10.82
C THR A 48 5.37 -6.37 10.52
N SER A 49 5.56 -7.16 9.47
CA SER A 49 4.60 -8.19 9.07
C SER A 49 3.18 -7.66 8.78
N GLY A 50 3.07 -6.41 8.31
CA GLY A 50 1.81 -5.83 7.91
C GLY A 50 1.16 -6.63 6.76
N PHE A 51 -0.17 -6.58 6.69
CA PHE A 51 -0.92 -7.26 5.63
C PHE A 51 -0.73 -6.58 4.30
N ARG A 52 -0.70 -7.39 3.26
CA ARG A 52 -0.57 -6.95 1.89
C ARG A 52 -1.23 -7.94 0.94
N TYR A 53 -1.74 -7.43 -0.17
CA TYR A 53 -2.10 -8.26 -1.31
C TYR A 53 -0.84 -8.56 -2.12
N ALA A 54 -0.61 -9.84 -2.38
CA ALA A 54 0.38 -10.31 -3.33
C ALA A 54 -0.33 -10.95 -4.52
N SER A 55 0.28 -10.85 -5.70
CA SER A 55 -0.20 -11.55 -6.90
C SER A 55 0.66 -12.75 -7.16
N GLU A 56 0.03 -13.86 -7.49
CA GLU A 56 0.68 -15.09 -7.90
C GLU A 56 0.14 -15.55 -9.25
N PHE A 57 0.94 -16.31 -9.98
CA PHE A 57 0.57 -16.87 -11.27
C PHE A 57 0.55 -18.38 -11.19
N THR A 58 -0.60 -18.94 -11.51
CA THR A 58 -0.78 -20.39 -11.63
C THR A 58 -0.79 -20.79 -13.09
N ARG A 59 0.01 -21.78 -13.44
CA ARG A 59 0.01 -22.39 -14.76
C ARG A 59 -1.15 -23.36 -14.87
N VAL A 60 -2.03 -23.11 -15.82
CA VAL A 60 -3.16 -23.99 -16.14
C VAL A 60 -2.93 -24.57 -17.52
N ILE A 61 -2.96 -25.89 -17.61
CA ILE A 61 -2.91 -26.61 -18.88
C ILE A 61 -4.36 -26.88 -19.29
N TYR A 62 -4.73 -26.48 -20.48
CA TYR A 62 -6.06 -26.69 -21.02
C TYR A 62 -6.01 -27.34 -22.40
N LYS A 63 -7.15 -27.87 -22.84
CA LYS A 63 -7.33 -28.43 -24.17
C LYS A 63 -7.64 -27.33 -25.16
N ASP A 64 -6.76 -27.07 -26.11
CA ASP A 64 -7.02 -26.17 -27.23
C ASP A 64 -7.59 -26.99 -28.38
N TYR A 65 -8.89 -26.89 -28.61
CA TYR A 65 -9.61 -27.65 -29.63
C TYR A 65 -9.37 -27.07 -31.01
N GLN A 66 -8.96 -27.94 -31.94
CA GLN A 66 -8.60 -27.54 -33.31
C GLN A 66 -9.87 -27.37 -34.16
N GLU A 67 -10.33 -26.13 -34.32
CA GLU A 67 -11.54 -25.83 -35.14
C GLU A 67 -11.42 -26.22 -36.58
N GLU A 68 -10.20 -26.16 -37.12
CA GLU A 68 -9.93 -26.48 -38.52
C GLU A 68 -10.13 -27.98 -38.82
N ALA A 69 -10.03 -28.81 -37.80
CA ALA A 69 -10.29 -30.25 -37.90
C ALA A 69 -11.76 -30.64 -37.83
N ILE A 70 -12.65 -29.65 -37.63
CA ILE A 70 -14.10 -29.90 -37.54
C ILE A 70 -14.72 -29.72 -38.92
N ASP A 71 -15.31 -30.78 -39.45
CA ASP A 71 -16.17 -30.67 -40.66
C ASP A 71 -17.48 -29.97 -40.32
N LYS A 72 -17.53 -28.68 -40.62
CA LYS A 72 -18.70 -27.82 -40.33
C LYS A 72 -19.93 -28.19 -41.12
N SER A 73 -19.75 -28.87 -42.24
CA SER A 73 -20.88 -29.28 -43.13
C SER A 73 -21.62 -30.51 -42.59
N ALA A 74 -20.93 -31.34 -41.81
CA ALA A 74 -21.47 -32.53 -41.17
C ALA A 74 -22.07 -32.31 -39.77
N LEU A 75 -22.01 -31.07 -39.26
CA LEU A 75 -22.53 -30.75 -37.92
C LEU A 75 -24.05 -30.66 -37.88
N THR A 76 -24.68 -31.54 -37.11
CA THR A 76 -26.12 -31.51 -36.78
C THR A 76 -26.38 -30.84 -35.41
N GLY A 77 -25.32 -30.45 -34.68
CA GLY A 77 -25.37 -29.82 -33.36
C GLY A 77 -24.02 -29.23 -32.97
N PRO A 78 -23.84 -28.75 -31.71
CA PRO A 78 -22.55 -28.26 -31.25
C PRO A 78 -21.49 -29.38 -31.30
N PRO A 79 -20.22 -29.06 -31.66
CA PRO A 79 -19.15 -30.03 -31.69
C PRO A 79 -18.95 -30.69 -30.34
N SER A 80 -18.72 -32.01 -30.33
CA SER A 80 -18.45 -32.76 -29.11
C SER A 80 -16.99 -32.54 -28.64
N THR A 81 -16.82 -32.28 -27.37
CA THR A 81 -15.48 -32.18 -26.74
C THR A 81 -14.78 -33.53 -26.59
N GLU A 82 -15.49 -34.62 -26.80
CA GLU A 82 -14.94 -35.97 -26.75
C GLU A 82 -14.30 -36.41 -28.07
N THR A 83 -14.88 -35.97 -29.18
CA THR A 83 -14.45 -36.40 -30.52
C THR A 83 -13.60 -35.34 -31.26
N THR A 84 -13.67 -34.08 -30.83
CA THR A 84 -12.90 -32.99 -31.45
C THR A 84 -11.42 -33.10 -31.10
N PRO A 85 -10.50 -33.13 -32.08
CA PRO A 85 -9.07 -33.12 -31.83
C PRO A 85 -8.64 -31.89 -31.02
N TRP A 86 -7.69 -32.06 -30.13
CA TRP A 86 -7.17 -30.99 -29.31
C TRP A 86 -5.64 -31.13 -29.10
N VAL A 87 -4.99 -30.03 -28.79
CA VAL A 87 -3.60 -29.98 -28.35
C VAL A 87 -3.55 -29.33 -26.97
N PRO A 88 -2.61 -29.76 -26.11
CA PRO A 88 -2.44 -29.08 -24.82
C PRO A 88 -1.86 -27.68 -25.02
N ASP A 89 -2.46 -26.68 -24.42
CA ASP A 89 -1.93 -25.32 -24.35
C ASP A 89 -1.85 -24.83 -22.90
N THR A 90 -1.09 -23.80 -22.65
CA THR A 90 -0.78 -23.29 -21.30
C THR A 90 -1.25 -21.87 -21.13
N LEU A 91 -2.04 -21.62 -20.08
CA LEU A 91 -2.48 -20.31 -19.67
C LEU A 91 -1.88 -19.96 -18.30
N LEU A 92 -1.27 -18.78 -18.19
CA LEU A 92 -0.89 -18.20 -16.90
C LEU A 92 -2.05 -17.36 -16.37
N VAL A 93 -2.63 -17.81 -15.26
CA VAL A 93 -3.74 -17.11 -14.60
C VAL A 93 -3.22 -16.44 -13.34
N SER A 94 -3.45 -15.15 -13.23
CA SER A 94 -3.11 -14.41 -12.02
C SER A 94 -4.25 -14.44 -11.01
N HIS A 95 -3.91 -14.59 -9.76
CA HIS A 95 -4.80 -14.39 -8.64
C HIS A 95 -4.10 -13.59 -7.55
N THR A 96 -4.87 -12.94 -6.69
CA THR A 96 -4.36 -12.18 -5.56
C THR A 96 -4.76 -12.85 -4.27
N PHE A 97 -3.90 -12.81 -3.28
CA PHE A 97 -4.14 -13.34 -1.95
C PHE A 97 -3.52 -12.43 -0.90
N ASN A 98 -4.04 -12.52 0.33
CA ASN A 98 -3.49 -11.79 1.46
C ASN A 98 -2.22 -12.47 1.96
N THR A 99 -1.19 -11.68 2.22
CA THR A 99 0.06 -12.15 2.82
C THR A 99 0.62 -11.13 3.78
N ASN A 100 1.61 -11.52 4.56
CA ASN A 100 2.44 -10.62 5.32
C ASN A 100 3.63 -10.17 4.48
N GLY A 101 4.12 -8.96 4.71
CA GLY A 101 5.29 -8.45 3.99
C GLY A 101 5.39 -6.94 3.95
N SER A 102 4.31 -6.25 4.28
CA SER A 102 4.35 -4.80 4.43
C SER A 102 5.09 -4.42 5.71
N ARG A 103 6.01 -3.48 5.60
CA ARG A 103 6.69 -2.85 6.72
C ARG A 103 6.55 -1.34 6.61
N THR A 104 6.24 -0.70 7.73
CA THR A 104 6.17 0.76 7.80
C THR A 104 6.99 1.21 9.00
N LEU A 105 8.01 2.01 8.73
CA LEU A 105 8.79 2.69 9.75
C LEU A 105 8.37 4.16 9.76
N LYS A 106 7.82 4.62 10.88
CA LYS A 106 7.48 6.02 11.12
C LYS A 106 8.36 6.57 12.23
N GLU A 107 8.83 7.76 12.04
CA GLU A 107 9.53 8.53 13.07
C GLU A 107 9.14 10.01 12.93
N GLY A 108 9.12 10.71 14.04
CA GLY A 108 8.74 12.11 14.01
C GLY A 108 9.12 12.87 15.26
N ILE A 109 9.13 14.19 15.10
CA ILE A 109 9.31 15.15 16.18
C ILE A 109 8.09 16.06 16.18
N GLU A 110 7.46 16.21 17.32
CA GLU A 110 6.42 17.19 17.56
C GLU A 110 6.92 18.19 18.59
N PHE A 111 6.57 19.46 18.42
CA PHE A 111 6.93 20.49 19.37
C PHE A 111 5.88 21.57 19.52
N THR A 112 5.82 22.13 20.71
CA THR A 112 5.01 23.33 21.00
C THR A 112 5.80 24.27 21.89
N LEU A 113 5.91 25.50 21.44
CA LEU A 113 6.54 26.59 22.18
C LEU A 113 5.51 27.68 22.45
N SER A 114 5.28 28.02 23.70
CA SER A 114 4.45 29.13 24.13
C SER A 114 5.35 30.17 24.78
N ALA A 115 5.40 31.37 24.23
CA ALA A 115 6.18 32.48 24.79
C ALA A 115 5.34 33.34 25.73
N PRO A 116 5.95 34.05 26.70
CA PRO A 116 5.27 35.04 27.51
C PRO A 116 4.62 36.12 26.63
N ARG A 117 3.55 36.73 27.16
CA ARG A 117 2.89 37.84 26.47
C ARG A 117 3.83 39.05 26.30
N ILE A 118 4.04 39.47 25.08
CA ILE A 118 4.83 40.64 24.73
C ILE A 118 4.02 41.84 25.14
N ARG A 119 4.41 42.49 26.25
CA ARG A 119 3.66 43.56 26.94
C ARG A 119 3.29 44.76 26.02
N PRO A 120 4.20 45.33 25.21
CA PRO A 120 3.87 46.50 24.38
C PRO A 120 2.74 46.26 23.40
N ILE A 121 2.70 45.10 22.78
CA ILE A 121 1.69 44.72 21.76
C ILE A 121 0.60 43.82 22.33
N ARG A 122 0.71 43.44 23.63
CA ARG A 122 -0.23 42.58 24.35
C ARG A 122 -0.53 41.23 23.64
N THR A 123 0.44 40.71 22.93
CA THR A 123 0.31 39.53 22.11
C THR A 123 1.10 38.38 22.72
N LYS A 124 0.45 37.21 22.87
CA LYS A 124 1.07 35.94 23.18
C LYS A 124 1.30 35.21 21.87
N VAL A 125 2.49 34.64 21.70
CA VAL A 125 2.86 33.83 20.55
C VAL A 125 2.99 32.38 20.97
N THR A 126 2.32 31.51 20.22
CA THR A 126 2.48 30.06 20.35
C THR A 126 2.89 29.52 18.97
N VAL A 127 3.95 28.73 18.95
CA VAL A 127 4.43 28.05 17.75
C VAL A 127 4.34 26.56 18.01
N SER A 128 3.67 25.84 17.13
CA SER A 128 3.64 24.38 17.17
C SER A 128 4.02 23.82 15.81
N GLY A 129 4.65 22.68 15.80
CA GLY A 129 5.04 22.04 14.56
C GLY A 129 5.30 20.57 14.73
N ALA A 130 5.36 19.90 13.59
CA ALA A 130 5.66 18.48 13.53
C ALA A 130 6.47 18.17 12.26
N TRP A 131 7.46 17.34 12.42
CA TRP A 131 8.17 16.70 11.33
C TRP A 131 7.96 15.20 11.39
N PHE A 132 7.52 14.61 10.28
CA PHE A 132 7.28 13.19 10.16
C PHE A 132 8.04 12.61 8.99
N ARG A 133 8.62 11.47 9.21
CA ARG A 133 9.26 10.65 8.19
C ARG A 133 8.66 9.26 8.20
N THR A 134 8.15 8.81 7.07
CA THR A 134 7.57 7.49 6.91
C THR A 134 8.27 6.75 5.77
N ARG A 135 8.84 5.59 6.07
CA ARG A 135 9.41 4.68 5.09
C ARG A 135 8.51 3.47 4.96
N TYR A 136 8.04 3.23 3.75
CA TYR A 136 7.33 2.03 3.37
C TYR A 136 8.28 1.04 2.71
N SER A 137 8.13 -0.24 3.00
CA SER A 137 8.88 -1.31 2.36
C SER A 137 8.04 -2.57 2.27
N ASN A 138 8.45 -3.49 1.40
CA ASN A 138 7.76 -4.74 1.16
C ASN A 138 8.78 -5.86 0.98
N SER A 139 8.60 -6.96 1.68
CA SER A 139 9.44 -8.15 1.57
C SER A 139 8.96 -9.17 0.55
N GLN A 140 7.76 -8.97 -0.02
CA GLN A 140 7.18 -9.88 -1.01
C GLN A 140 7.58 -9.48 -2.42
N PRO A 141 7.84 -10.44 -3.30
CA PRO A 141 8.11 -10.15 -4.70
C PRO A 141 6.90 -9.55 -5.39
N THR A 142 7.16 -8.73 -6.39
CA THR A 142 6.14 -8.23 -7.30
C THR A 142 6.31 -8.91 -8.66
N TYR A 143 5.22 -9.41 -9.20
CA TYR A 143 5.19 -10.04 -10.51
C TYR A 143 4.60 -9.09 -11.54
N TYR A 144 5.20 -9.05 -12.70
CA TYR A 144 4.73 -8.28 -13.84
C TYR A 144 4.53 -9.21 -15.06
N ARG A 145 3.33 -9.22 -15.61
CA ARG A 145 3.05 -9.92 -16.87
C ARG A 145 3.17 -8.94 -18.03
N PRO A 146 4.07 -9.19 -18.99
CA PRO A 146 4.12 -8.38 -20.20
C PRO A 146 2.80 -8.44 -20.97
N SER A 147 2.30 -7.29 -21.39
CA SER A 147 1.09 -7.19 -22.23
C SER A 147 1.36 -7.37 -23.73
N VAL A 148 2.61 -7.59 -24.09
CA VAL A 148 3.02 -7.73 -25.50
C VAL A 148 2.48 -9.04 -26.06
N VAL A 149 1.79 -8.92 -27.20
CA VAL A 149 1.27 -10.04 -27.96
C VAL A 149 2.10 -10.18 -29.25
N VAL A 150 2.70 -11.34 -29.46
CA VAL A 150 3.45 -11.67 -30.69
C VAL A 150 2.73 -12.81 -31.39
N ALA A 151 2.40 -12.65 -32.67
CA ALA A 151 1.65 -13.63 -33.47
C ALA A 151 0.38 -14.14 -32.78
N GLY A 152 -0.38 -13.25 -32.14
CA GLY A 152 -1.64 -13.61 -31.46
C GLY A 152 -1.49 -14.29 -30.10
N LYS A 153 -0.26 -14.52 -29.63
CA LYS A 153 0.01 -15.18 -28.34
C LYS A 153 0.70 -14.24 -27.37
N THR A 154 0.28 -14.29 -26.09
CA THR A 154 0.99 -13.63 -24.99
C THR A 154 2.17 -14.48 -24.56
N TYR A 155 3.23 -13.84 -24.10
CA TYR A 155 4.39 -14.58 -23.59
C TYR A 155 4.02 -15.43 -22.38
N PRO A 156 4.50 -16.69 -22.31
CA PRO A 156 4.22 -17.60 -21.20
C PRO A 156 5.16 -17.40 -20.00
N TYR A 157 5.61 -16.18 -19.75
CA TYR A 157 6.48 -15.83 -18.63
C TYR A 157 6.05 -14.52 -17.96
N VAL A 158 6.49 -14.35 -16.74
CA VAL A 158 6.27 -13.14 -15.94
C VAL A 158 7.59 -12.60 -15.43
N GLY A 159 7.71 -11.27 -15.37
CA GLY A 159 8.84 -10.60 -14.74
C GLY A 159 8.73 -10.74 -13.21
N TYR A 160 9.86 -10.93 -12.56
CA TYR A 160 9.96 -11.03 -11.11
C TYR A 160 10.82 -9.87 -10.59
N TYR A 161 10.25 -9.07 -9.68
CA TYR A 161 10.91 -7.93 -9.07
C TYR A 161 10.95 -8.11 -7.55
N LYS A 162 12.13 -7.87 -6.97
CA LYS A 162 12.30 -7.82 -5.51
C LYS A 162 12.26 -6.37 -5.06
N ASP A 163 11.69 -6.12 -3.88
CA ASP A 163 11.76 -4.84 -3.15
C ASP A 163 11.39 -3.60 -3.97
N THR A 164 10.32 -3.67 -4.75
CA THR A 164 9.93 -2.60 -5.67
C THR A 164 9.16 -1.44 -5.03
N ASP A 165 8.78 -1.53 -3.75
CA ASP A 165 7.89 -0.57 -3.10
C ASP A 165 8.55 0.34 -2.07
N GLY A 166 9.82 0.62 -2.19
CA GLY A 166 10.47 1.59 -1.31
C GLY A 166 9.90 3.00 -1.52
N LEU A 167 9.03 3.47 -0.63
CA LEU A 167 8.56 4.86 -0.61
C LEU A 167 9.04 5.53 0.66
N LEU A 168 9.69 6.68 0.52
CA LEU A 168 10.02 7.58 1.61
C LEU A 168 9.16 8.83 1.49
N ARG A 169 8.43 9.15 2.55
CA ARG A 169 7.63 10.38 2.65
C ARG A 169 8.09 11.17 3.86
N GLU A 170 8.39 12.44 3.63
CA GLU A 170 8.72 13.41 4.68
C GLU A 170 7.72 14.56 4.63
N VAL A 171 7.27 15.00 5.80
CA VAL A 171 6.34 16.12 5.93
C VAL A 171 6.77 16.97 7.10
N PHE A 172 6.81 18.28 6.91
CA PHE A 172 6.99 19.26 7.95
C PHE A 172 5.83 20.24 7.96
N ASN A 173 5.21 20.43 9.11
CA ASN A 173 4.11 21.36 9.32
C ASN A 173 4.45 22.28 10.48
N THR A 174 4.11 23.55 10.36
CA THR A 174 4.28 24.53 11.43
C THR A 174 3.09 25.46 11.49
N ASN A 175 2.59 25.73 12.68
CA ASN A 175 1.48 26.62 12.96
C ASN A 175 1.96 27.74 13.90
N PHE A 176 1.54 28.95 13.61
CA PHE A 176 1.75 30.14 14.41
C PHE A 176 0.41 30.65 14.90
N MET A 177 0.26 30.81 16.21
CA MET A 177 -0.92 31.36 16.82
C MET A 177 -0.55 32.66 17.56
N PHE A 178 -1.27 33.73 17.27
CA PHE A 178 -1.11 35.04 17.87
C PHE A 178 -2.39 35.37 18.66
N ASP A 179 -2.28 35.47 19.97
CA ASP A 179 -3.36 35.83 20.86
C ASP A 179 -3.12 37.28 21.34
N THR A 180 -3.84 38.24 20.74
CA THR A 180 -3.70 39.68 20.99
C THR A 180 -4.89 40.23 21.79
N GLN A 181 -4.62 40.77 22.95
CA GLN A 181 -5.65 41.38 23.80
C GLN A 181 -5.89 42.83 23.40
N ILE A 182 -7.14 43.14 23.05
CA ILE A 182 -7.59 44.49 22.69
C ILE A 182 -8.43 45.08 23.83
N PRO A 183 -7.84 45.95 24.73
CA PRO A 183 -8.49 46.32 26.00
C PRO A 183 -9.77 47.15 25.84
N ARG A 184 -9.85 47.97 24.78
CA ARG A 184 -11.02 48.84 24.55
C ARG A 184 -12.25 48.10 24.06
N LEU A 185 -12.07 46.89 23.49
CA LEU A 185 -13.15 46.09 22.93
C LEU A 185 -13.51 44.89 23.78
N GLY A 186 -12.75 44.62 24.87
CA GLY A 186 -12.92 43.43 25.67
C GLY A 186 -12.73 42.14 24.88
N MET A 187 -12.07 42.18 23.73
CA MET A 187 -11.85 41.07 22.84
C MET A 187 -10.45 40.48 23.06
N ILE A 188 -10.36 39.17 22.91
CA ILE A 188 -9.12 38.38 22.90
C ILE A 188 -8.97 37.73 21.53
#